data_e7f7b444df898c290141433030414625
#
_entry.id   e7f7b444df898c290141433030414625
#
_cell.length_a   1.000
_cell.length_b   1.000
_cell.length_c   1.000
_cell.angle_alpha   90.00
_cell.angle_beta   90.00
_cell.angle_gamma   90.00
#
_symmetry.space_group_name_H-M   'P 1'
#
loop_
_entity.id
_entity.type
_entity.pdbx_description
1 polymer ?
#
loop_
_entity_poly.entity_id
_entity_poly.type
_entity_poly.pdbx_seq_one_letter_code
_entity_poly.pdbx_strand_id
1 'polypeptide(L)'
;MVTRATSAARLLGVAASTLALAVGTAALPSGPARAADTITAADQPYVSYYRLDELHAVGLTGEGVTIAIIDGEVDTKAPELSSATITDKTPCTVTSSPFARTHGTAVASVIGADGYGVAPSATILSYRSSLSGQGDMSGDDCRGDFGVRKDSYASLANHAMNDGATIINMSVSSDDRDVFFKWAVARAMSQGVVIVTASGNSGRDGNSRSLAWWSGVVGVGAIDTQGAVVASSSSGDGLVSAAVSGPVTVHDYPSRQTTQVSGTSLSSPLVAGFLALARQKWPEATANQLLQLLIHTGTNPDHTWNEHTGYGPIDPAAMLATDPTQFPDENPLANKGDASTPTPEEIQQYEDGVVSPFDIAFDDSYVYRGLDQSTLFDNRNPYPTHLGPSPRYHGK
;
A
#
# COMPACT_ATOMS: atom_id res chain seq x y z
N MET A 1 57.09 -23.14 55.50
CA MET A 1 58.48 -22.94 54.98
C MET A 1 58.34 -22.10 53.72
N VAL A 2 58.45 -20.81 53.81
CA VAL A 2 59.60 -19.97 53.66
C VAL A 2 60.29 -20.27 52.30
N THR A 3 60.22 -19.36 51.34
CA THR A 3 61.24 -18.33 51.17
C THR A 3 60.80 -17.23 50.21
N ARG A 4 61.07 -15.99 50.64
CA ARG A 4 61.03 -14.78 49.84
C ARG A 4 62.24 -14.72 48.93
N ALA A 5 62.10 -14.14 47.73
CA ALA A 5 63.21 -13.53 47.03
C ALA A 5 62.76 -12.19 46.42
N THR A 6 63.39 -11.14 46.88
CA THR A 6 63.42 -9.76 46.44
C THR A 6 64.33 -9.59 45.26
N SER A 7 63.99 -8.80 44.24
CA SER A 7 64.99 -8.14 43.36
C SER A 7 64.41 -6.89 42.67
N ALA A 8 64.89 -5.82 43.17
CA ALA A 8 65.48 -4.63 42.58
C ALA A 8 64.85 -4.04 41.30
N ALA A 9 64.39 -2.84 41.51
CA ALA A 9 64.06 -1.84 40.48
C ALA A 9 65.27 -1.40 39.66
N ARG A 10 65.15 -1.29 38.36
CA ARG A 10 65.94 -0.42 37.51
C ARG A 10 65.06 0.56 36.77
N LEU A 11 65.18 1.82 37.17
CA LEU A 11 64.72 2.97 36.44
C LEU A 11 65.52 3.14 35.15
N LEU A 12 64.91 3.12 34.03
CA LEU A 12 65.45 3.64 32.78
C LEU A 12 64.45 4.71 32.26
N GLY A 13 64.91 5.93 32.31
CA GLY A 13 64.24 7.07 31.73
C GLY A 13 64.22 6.99 30.23
N VAL A 14 63.05 7.13 29.63
CA VAL A 14 62.85 7.31 28.22
C VAL A 14 62.29 8.71 28.00
N ALA A 15 63.06 9.53 27.30
CA ALA A 15 62.68 10.86 26.89
C ALA A 15 61.48 10.76 25.91
N ALA A 16 60.40 11.42 26.24
CA ALA A 16 59.21 11.53 25.36
C ALA A 16 59.48 12.64 24.35
N SER A 17 59.80 12.26 23.11
CA SER A 17 59.76 13.16 21.97
C SER A 17 58.32 13.26 21.45
N THR A 18 57.67 14.39 21.73
CA THR A 18 56.34 14.71 21.19
C THR A 18 56.49 15.08 19.70
N LEU A 19 56.14 14.13 18.84
CA LEU A 19 55.97 14.39 17.42
C LEU A 19 54.53 14.89 17.21
N ALA A 20 54.34 16.18 16.98
CA ALA A 20 53.05 16.76 16.61
C ALA A 20 52.72 16.34 15.18
N LEU A 21 51.82 15.38 15.01
CA LEU A 21 51.25 15.01 13.74
C LEU A 21 50.19 16.07 13.38
N ALA A 22 50.51 16.99 12.48
CA ALA A 22 49.50 17.86 11.85
C ALA A 22 48.67 17.01 10.89
N VAL A 23 47.48 16.61 11.34
CA VAL A 23 46.47 16.01 10.46
C VAL A 23 45.86 17.14 9.63
N GLY A 24 46.41 17.35 8.46
CA GLY A 24 45.77 18.15 7.42
C GLY A 24 44.51 17.42 6.94
N THR A 25 43.33 17.93 7.31
CA THR A 25 42.10 17.53 6.67
C THR A 25 42.11 18.00 5.22
N ALA A 26 42.67 17.19 4.32
CA ALA A 26 42.44 17.37 2.90
C ALA A 26 40.92 17.12 2.67
N ALA A 27 40.17 18.19 2.45
CA ALA A 27 38.83 18.08 1.91
C ALA A 27 38.96 17.39 0.54
N LEU A 28 38.50 16.13 0.46
CA LEU A 28 38.38 15.47 -0.82
C LEU A 28 37.44 16.32 -1.66
N PRO A 29 37.79 16.67 -2.91
CA PRO A 29 36.87 17.36 -3.77
C PRO A 29 35.62 16.46 -3.90
N SER A 30 34.44 16.94 -3.51
CA SER A 30 33.18 16.33 -3.86
C SER A 30 33.19 16.26 -5.39
N GLY A 31 33.31 15.05 -5.93
CA GLY A 31 33.14 14.81 -7.35
C GLY A 31 31.77 15.39 -7.79
N PRO A 32 31.63 15.78 -9.06
CA PRO A 32 30.37 16.26 -9.57
C PRO A 32 29.29 15.22 -9.21
N ALA A 33 28.20 15.68 -8.63
CA ALA A 33 27.02 14.81 -8.39
C ALA A 33 26.70 14.14 -9.73
N ARG A 34 26.87 12.82 -9.81
CA ARG A 34 26.49 12.07 -10.99
C ARG A 34 24.98 12.25 -11.17
N ALA A 35 24.55 12.66 -12.35
CA ALA A 35 23.13 12.68 -12.66
C ALA A 35 22.58 11.27 -12.44
N ALA A 36 21.41 11.17 -11.83
CA ALA A 36 20.73 9.89 -11.69
C ALA A 36 20.55 9.28 -13.09
N ASP A 37 20.77 7.99 -13.22
CA ASP A 37 20.55 7.29 -14.48
C ASP A 37 19.03 7.39 -14.80
N THR A 38 18.69 7.68 -16.04
CA THR A 38 17.27 7.78 -16.42
C THR A 38 16.64 6.40 -16.48
N ILE A 39 15.55 6.18 -15.74
CA ILE A 39 14.74 4.98 -15.86
C ILE A 39 13.73 5.16 -16.99
N THR A 40 13.63 4.16 -17.86
CA THR A 40 12.75 4.19 -19.04
C THR A 40 11.79 3.01 -19.03
N ALA A 41 10.79 3.03 -19.92
CA ALA A 41 9.88 1.91 -20.14
C ALA A 41 10.60 0.58 -20.45
N ALA A 42 11.76 0.63 -21.12
CA ALA A 42 12.55 -0.56 -21.44
C ALA A 42 13.19 -1.21 -20.20
N ASP A 43 13.36 -0.47 -19.12
CA ASP A 43 13.88 -0.97 -17.86
C ASP A 43 12.80 -1.64 -16.98
N GLN A 44 11.55 -1.62 -17.45
CA GLN A 44 10.37 -2.09 -16.72
C GLN A 44 9.70 -3.25 -17.49
N PRO A 45 9.98 -4.51 -17.14
CA PRO A 45 9.47 -5.68 -17.87
C PRO A 45 7.94 -5.74 -17.97
N TYR A 46 7.22 -5.22 -16.97
CA TYR A 46 5.76 -5.21 -16.99
C TYR A 46 5.17 -4.29 -18.06
N VAL A 47 5.91 -3.25 -18.51
CA VAL A 47 5.43 -2.34 -19.57
C VAL A 47 5.20 -3.08 -20.88
N SER A 48 6.19 -3.86 -21.31
CA SER A 48 6.06 -4.68 -22.52
C SER A 48 5.12 -5.87 -22.34
N TYR A 49 5.15 -6.49 -21.14
CA TYR A 49 4.27 -7.62 -20.83
C TYR A 49 2.78 -7.26 -20.95
N TYR A 50 2.38 -6.09 -20.42
CA TYR A 50 1.00 -5.62 -20.45
C TYR A 50 0.69 -4.67 -21.61
N ARG A 51 1.69 -4.37 -22.47
CA ARG A 51 1.55 -3.47 -23.62
C ARG A 51 1.01 -2.09 -23.21
N LEU A 52 1.59 -1.51 -22.14
CA LEU A 52 1.11 -0.25 -21.57
C LEU A 52 1.13 0.91 -22.58
N ASP A 53 2.09 0.93 -23.48
CA ASP A 53 2.22 1.91 -24.54
C ASP A 53 0.95 1.95 -25.43
N GLU A 54 0.35 0.80 -25.72
CA GLU A 54 -0.88 0.71 -26.51
C GLU A 54 -2.09 1.24 -25.72
N LEU A 55 -2.16 0.96 -24.40
CA LEU A 55 -3.22 1.47 -23.55
C LEU A 55 -3.14 3.00 -23.41
N HIS A 56 -1.93 3.52 -23.21
CA HIS A 56 -1.71 4.96 -23.15
C HIS A 56 -1.97 5.66 -24.49
N ALA A 57 -1.62 5.02 -25.62
CA ALA A 57 -1.86 5.59 -26.96
C ALA A 57 -3.36 5.81 -27.25
N VAL A 58 -4.25 5.06 -26.59
CA VAL A 58 -5.71 5.27 -26.71
C VAL A 58 -6.28 6.15 -25.59
N GLY A 59 -5.41 6.81 -24.81
CA GLY A 59 -5.81 7.79 -23.78
C GLY A 59 -6.19 7.18 -22.43
N LEU A 60 -5.93 5.89 -22.20
CA LEU A 60 -6.17 5.25 -20.91
C LEU A 60 -4.95 5.47 -20.01
N THR A 61 -5.00 6.50 -19.17
CA THR A 61 -3.89 6.97 -18.35
C THR A 61 -4.28 7.17 -16.87
N GLY A 62 -5.50 6.79 -16.48
CA GLY A 62 -6.03 6.98 -15.13
C GLY A 62 -6.53 8.40 -14.84
N GLU A 63 -6.73 9.24 -15.87
CA GLU A 63 -7.23 10.61 -15.72
C GLU A 63 -8.57 10.63 -14.98
N GLY A 64 -8.71 11.54 -14.02
CA GLY A 64 -9.90 11.70 -13.19
C GLY A 64 -10.04 10.69 -12.04
N VAL A 65 -9.09 9.76 -11.89
CA VAL A 65 -9.11 8.77 -10.82
C VAL A 65 -8.16 9.14 -9.70
N THR A 66 -8.62 9.03 -8.46
CA THR A 66 -7.80 9.23 -7.25
C THR A 66 -7.43 7.89 -6.63
N ILE A 67 -6.12 7.64 -6.50
CA ILE A 67 -5.54 6.45 -5.90
C ILE A 67 -4.82 6.85 -4.62
N ALA A 68 -5.13 6.24 -3.50
CA ALA A 68 -4.34 6.36 -2.28
C ALA A 68 -3.26 5.28 -2.22
N ILE A 69 -2.07 5.63 -1.76
CA ILE A 69 -0.98 4.72 -1.43
C ILE A 69 -0.76 4.79 0.08
N ILE A 70 -0.91 3.67 0.77
CA ILE A 70 -0.57 3.53 2.19
C ILE A 70 0.71 2.69 2.26
N ASP A 71 1.85 3.36 2.47
CA ASP A 71 3.19 2.76 2.39
C ASP A 71 4.21 3.59 3.19
N GLY A 72 5.51 3.45 2.93
CA GLY A 72 6.54 4.39 3.33
C GLY A 72 6.41 5.74 2.61
N GLU A 73 7.25 6.70 3.01
CA GLU A 73 7.31 8.01 2.36
C GLU A 73 7.64 7.90 0.87
N VAL A 74 6.92 8.63 0.03
CA VAL A 74 7.23 8.75 -1.40
C VAL A 74 8.24 9.89 -1.60
N ASP A 75 9.39 9.63 -2.24
CA ASP A 75 10.30 10.69 -2.69
C ASP A 75 9.75 11.34 -3.96
N THR A 76 8.90 12.34 -3.79
CA THR A 76 8.32 13.11 -4.92
C THR A 76 9.37 13.87 -5.75
N LYS A 77 10.64 13.87 -5.32
CA LYS A 77 11.76 14.43 -6.08
C LYS A 77 12.50 13.38 -6.90
N ALA A 78 12.06 12.13 -6.87
CA ALA A 78 12.56 11.10 -7.78
C ALA A 78 12.30 11.52 -9.23
N PRO A 79 13.27 11.41 -10.14
CA PRO A 79 13.13 11.90 -11.51
C PRO A 79 11.88 11.38 -12.22
N GLU A 80 11.56 10.12 -12.03
CA GLU A 80 10.42 9.41 -12.64
C GLU A 80 9.05 9.90 -12.15
N LEU A 81 9.00 10.57 -11.01
CA LEU A 81 7.76 11.11 -10.42
C LEU A 81 7.60 12.61 -10.64
N SER A 82 8.48 13.25 -11.44
CA SER A 82 8.50 14.70 -11.62
C SER A 82 7.22 15.27 -12.25
N SER A 83 6.52 14.48 -13.06
CA SER A 83 5.24 14.85 -13.69
C SER A 83 4.01 14.30 -12.95
N ALA A 84 4.20 13.38 -11.99
CA ALA A 84 3.10 12.76 -11.28
C ALA A 84 2.41 13.73 -10.31
N THR A 85 1.10 13.67 -10.25
CA THR A 85 0.31 14.45 -9.29
C THR A 85 0.25 13.69 -7.96
N ILE A 86 1.17 14.00 -7.05
CA ILE A 86 1.29 13.31 -5.76
C ILE A 86 1.16 14.32 -4.62
N THR A 87 0.29 14.02 -3.65
CA THR A 87 0.12 14.82 -2.44
C THR A 87 0.28 13.94 -1.21
N ASP A 88 1.17 14.30 -0.30
CA ASP A 88 1.29 13.67 1.02
C ASP A 88 0.16 14.16 1.92
N LYS A 89 -0.63 13.23 2.42
CA LYS A 89 -1.81 13.43 3.26
C LYS A 89 -1.68 12.75 4.64
N THR A 90 -0.47 12.40 5.01
CA THR A 90 -0.20 11.74 6.30
C THR A 90 -0.68 12.62 7.48
N PRO A 91 -1.55 12.12 8.35
CA PRO A 91 -2.22 12.94 9.37
C PRO A 91 -1.34 13.28 10.58
N CYS A 92 -0.12 12.76 10.65
CA CYS A 92 0.81 12.96 11.74
C CYS A 92 2.26 12.78 11.27
N THR A 93 3.22 13.02 12.13
CA THR A 93 4.65 12.91 11.78
C THR A 93 5.10 11.43 11.74
N VAL A 94 5.35 10.92 10.55
CA VAL A 94 5.97 9.61 10.33
C VAL A 94 7.27 9.81 9.58
N THR A 95 8.38 9.34 10.16
CA THR A 95 9.70 9.35 9.53
C THR A 95 9.97 7.96 8.97
N SER A 96 10.04 7.86 7.66
CA SER A 96 10.37 6.62 6.98
C SER A 96 11.87 6.40 6.89
N SER A 97 12.29 5.18 7.11
CA SER A 97 13.66 4.72 6.85
C SER A 97 14.00 4.85 5.36
N PRO A 98 15.29 4.84 4.98
CA PRO A 98 15.67 4.81 3.57
C PRO A 98 15.03 3.66 2.80
N PHE A 99 14.92 2.48 3.41
CA PHE A 99 14.25 1.33 2.80
C PHE A 99 12.77 1.59 2.53
N ALA A 100 12.03 2.04 3.55
CA ALA A 100 10.60 2.33 3.41
C ALA A 100 10.35 3.44 2.39
N ARG A 101 11.21 4.45 2.33
CA ARG A 101 11.11 5.54 1.35
C ARG A 101 11.41 5.06 -0.07
N THR A 102 12.41 4.20 -0.26
CA THR A 102 12.65 3.54 -1.55
C THR A 102 11.45 2.70 -1.97
N HIS A 103 10.86 1.93 -1.03
CA HIS A 103 9.71 1.09 -1.29
C HIS A 103 8.46 1.91 -1.67
N GLY A 104 8.09 2.91 -0.89
CA GLY A 104 6.95 3.77 -1.21
C GLY A 104 7.12 4.53 -2.53
N THR A 105 8.37 4.95 -2.85
CA THR A 105 8.68 5.57 -4.15
C THR A 105 8.54 4.57 -5.30
N ALA A 106 9.00 3.33 -5.12
CA ALA A 106 8.83 2.26 -6.12
C ALA A 106 7.34 1.97 -6.39
N VAL A 107 6.53 1.87 -5.34
CA VAL A 107 5.08 1.67 -5.47
C VAL A 107 4.42 2.83 -6.22
N ALA A 108 4.77 4.07 -5.86
CA ALA A 108 4.26 5.26 -6.55
C ALA A 108 4.70 5.30 -8.02
N SER A 109 5.92 4.87 -8.33
CA SER A 109 6.45 4.85 -9.69
C SER A 109 5.73 3.82 -10.57
N VAL A 110 5.39 2.66 -10.04
CA VAL A 110 4.59 1.66 -10.78
C VAL A 110 3.22 2.22 -11.17
N ILE A 111 2.62 3.07 -10.31
CA ILE A 111 1.32 3.68 -10.64
C ILE A 111 1.49 4.89 -11.55
N GLY A 112 2.35 5.85 -11.20
CA GLY A 112 2.28 7.19 -11.74
C GLY A 112 3.55 7.72 -12.41
N ALA A 113 4.59 6.89 -12.62
CA ALA A 113 5.80 7.36 -13.29
C ALA A 113 5.55 7.80 -14.72
N ASP A 114 6.24 8.85 -15.14
CA ASP A 114 6.24 9.30 -16.52
C ASP A 114 6.82 8.23 -17.46
N GLY A 115 6.07 7.91 -18.51
CA GLY A 115 6.47 6.98 -19.57
C GLY A 115 6.40 5.48 -19.22
N TYR A 116 6.19 5.09 -17.95
CA TYR A 116 6.06 3.68 -17.59
C TYR A 116 5.10 3.36 -16.44
N GLY A 117 4.57 4.34 -15.73
CA GLY A 117 3.51 4.12 -14.75
C GLY A 117 2.24 3.60 -15.42
N VAL A 118 1.47 2.75 -14.74
CA VAL A 118 0.22 2.19 -15.28
C VAL A 118 -0.83 3.27 -15.48
N ALA A 119 -0.96 4.19 -14.54
CA ALA A 119 -1.95 5.26 -14.51
C ALA A 119 -1.28 6.63 -14.28
N PRO A 120 -0.44 7.11 -15.25
CA PRO A 120 0.41 8.30 -15.03
C PRO A 120 -0.37 9.60 -14.87
N SER A 121 -1.64 9.66 -15.26
CA SER A 121 -2.51 10.82 -15.07
C SER A 121 -3.43 10.73 -13.86
N ALA A 122 -3.33 9.67 -13.05
CA ALA A 122 -4.09 9.55 -11.82
C ALA A 122 -3.59 10.54 -10.76
N THR A 123 -4.51 10.99 -9.90
CA THR A 123 -4.13 11.72 -8.68
C THR A 123 -3.72 10.72 -7.61
N ILE A 124 -2.52 10.86 -7.05
CA ILE A 124 -2.00 9.99 -6.01
C ILE A 124 -2.02 10.73 -4.67
N LEU A 125 -2.68 10.14 -3.69
CA LEU A 125 -2.64 10.56 -2.29
C LEU A 125 -1.72 9.59 -1.53
N SER A 126 -0.64 10.10 -0.95
CA SER A 126 0.35 9.29 -0.22
C SER A 126 0.10 9.41 1.28
N TYR A 127 0.04 8.28 1.96
CA TYR A 127 -0.10 8.17 3.42
C TYR A 127 1.02 7.31 3.96
N ARG A 128 1.84 7.88 4.85
CA ARG A 128 2.96 7.17 5.46
C ARG A 128 2.46 6.31 6.61
N SER A 129 2.68 5.01 6.51
CA SER A 129 2.55 4.10 7.63
C SER A 129 3.93 3.76 8.18
N SER A 130 4.01 3.45 9.47
CA SER A 130 5.24 2.90 10.04
C SER A 130 5.33 1.41 9.68
N LEU A 131 6.26 1.06 8.80
CA LEU A 131 6.49 -0.32 8.38
C LEU A 131 7.26 -1.05 9.49
N SER A 132 6.59 -1.94 10.20
CA SER A 132 7.17 -2.68 11.33
C SER A 132 8.50 -3.35 10.96
N GLY A 133 9.53 -3.13 11.78
CA GLY A 133 10.85 -3.75 11.63
C GLY A 133 11.76 -3.12 10.59
N GLN A 134 11.35 -2.03 9.94
CA GLN A 134 12.15 -1.35 8.91
C GLN A 134 12.87 -0.08 9.42
N GLY A 135 12.78 0.22 10.70
CA GLY A 135 13.42 1.39 11.31
C GLY A 135 12.64 2.69 11.15
N ASP A 136 11.37 2.61 10.79
CA ASP A 136 10.46 3.75 10.74
C ASP A 136 10.08 4.22 12.14
N MET A 137 9.82 5.51 12.28
CA MET A 137 9.45 6.12 13.55
C MET A 137 8.17 6.95 13.39
N SER A 138 7.25 6.74 14.32
CA SER A 138 6.06 7.58 14.45
C SER A 138 6.26 8.61 15.54
N GLY A 139 5.92 9.86 15.26
CA GLY A 139 5.93 10.94 16.24
C GLY A 139 4.87 10.76 17.33
N ASP A 140 5.02 11.52 18.41
CA ASP A 140 4.03 11.51 19.50
C ASP A 140 2.67 12.07 19.05
N ASP A 141 2.65 12.92 18.03
CA ASP A 141 1.44 13.46 17.41
C ASP A 141 0.63 12.40 16.62
N CYS A 142 1.22 11.22 16.35
CA CYS A 142 0.52 10.07 15.80
C CYS A 142 -0.33 9.33 16.86
N ARG A 143 -0.13 9.63 18.14
CA ARG A 143 -1.01 9.14 19.20
C ARG A 143 -2.29 9.97 19.18
N GLY A 144 -3.39 9.32 18.87
CA GLY A 144 -4.71 9.91 19.03
C GLY A 144 -5.21 9.76 20.47
N ASP A 145 -6.33 10.39 20.74
CA ASP A 145 -7.01 10.24 22.02
C ASP A 145 -7.35 8.75 22.25
N PHE A 146 -7.30 8.34 23.54
CA PHE A 146 -7.63 6.96 23.96
C PHE A 146 -6.78 5.84 23.35
N GLY A 147 -5.57 6.16 22.86
CA GLY A 147 -4.61 5.17 22.35
C GLY A 147 -4.83 4.73 20.92
N VAL A 148 -5.80 5.31 20.22
CA VAL A 148 -6.00 5.06 18.78
C VAL A 148 -4.90 5.78 17.99
N ARG A 149 -4.23 5.06 17.09
CA ARG A 149 -3.12 5.58 16.30
C ARG A 149 -3.59 6.17 14.97
N LYS A 150 -3.18 7.40 14.69
CA LYS A 150 -3.48 8.08 13.42
C LYS A 150 -2.74 7.49 12.21
N ASP A 151 -1.63 6.81 12.43
CA ASP A 151 -0.81 6.13 11.41
C ASP A 151 -1.09 4.62 11.31
N SER A 152 -2.18 4.13 11.93
CA SER A 152 -2.65 2.77 11.73
C SER A 152 -3.28 2.60 10.35
N TYR A 153 -3.27 1.38 9.81
CA TYR A 153 -3.89 1.08 8.51
C TYR A 153 -5.36 1.46 8.47
N ALA A 154 -6.09 1.21 9.55
CA ALA A 154 -7.49 1.60 9.67
C ALA A 154 -7.69 3.11 9.57
N SER A 155 -6.89 3.88 10.31
CA SER A 155 -6.94 5.34 10.28
C SER A 155 -6.57 5.87 8.89
N LEU A 156 -5.47 5.41 8.31
CA LEU A 156 -5.00 5.87 7.01
C LEU A 156 -5.98 5.51 5.88
N ALA A 157 -6.61 4.32 5.93
CA ALA A 157 -7.64 3.95 4.97
C ALA A 157 -8.87 4.87 5.10
N ASN A 158 -9.29 5.21 6.31
CA ASN A 158 -10.38 6.16 6.52
C ASN A 158 -10.01 7.57 6.03
N HIS A 159 -8.81 8.07 6.30
CA HIS A 159 -8.33 9.34 5.75
C HIS A 159 -8.29 9.33 4.23
N ALA A 160 -7.85 8.23 3.61
CA ALA A 160 -7.85 8.10 2.16
C ALA A 160 -9.26 8.20 1.56
N MET A 161 -10.24 7.56 2.18
CA MET A 161 -11.65 7.67 1.80
C MET A 161 -12.22 9.07 2.03
N ASN A 162 -11.86 9.71 3.15
CA ASN A 162 -12.25 11.09 3.45
C ASN A 162 -11.73 12.08 2.40
N ASP A 163 -10.52 11.85 1.92
CA ASP A 163 -9.86 12.67 0.88
C ASP A 163 -10.30 12.30 -0.55
N GLY A 164 -11.24 11.37 -0.72
CA GLY A 164 -11.88 11.04 -2.00
C GLY A 164 -11.15 9.99 -2.82
N ALA A 165 -10.28 9.18 -2.24
CA ALA A 165 -9.70 8.04 -2.93
C ALA A 165 -10.78 7.02 -3.29
N THR A 166 -10.77 6.55 -4.54
CA THR A 166 -11.66 5.50 -5.04
C THR A 166 -10.98 4.14 -5.12
N ILE A 167 -9.65 4.14 -5.05
CA ILE A 167 -8.80 2.96 -4.98
C ILE A 167 -7.74 3.22 -3.91
N ILE A 168 -7.52 2.25 -3.02
CA ILE A 168 -6.48 2.31 -1.99
C ILE A 168 -5.53 1.16 -2.22
N ASN A 169 -4.26 1.46 -2.52
CA ASN A 169 -3.21 0.46 -2.63
C ASN A 169 -2.40 0.38 -1.32
N MET A 170 -2.31 -0.81 -0.76
CA MET A 170 -1.54 -1.12 0.44
C MET A 170 -0.50 -2.20 0.08
N SER A 171 0.69 -1.79 -0.36
CA SER A 171 1.76 -2.70 -0.76
C SER A 171 2.47 -3.33 0.43
N VAL A 172 1.71 -3.68 1.44
CA VAL A 172 2.16 -4.26 2.71
C VAL A 172 1.42 -5.56 3.01
N SER A 173 2.08 -6.45 3.71
CA SER A 173 1.45 -7.62 4.31
C SER A 173 1.54 -7.48 5.83
N SER A 174 0.42 -7.52 6.51
CA SER A 174 0.34 -7.41 7.96
C SER A 174 -0.57 -8.48 8.51
N ASP A 175 -0.21 -9.04 9.65
CA ASP A 175 -1.02 -9.99 10.41
C ASP A 175 -2.18 -9.31 11.16
N ASP A 176 -2.40 -8.03 10.89
CA ASP A 176 -3.29 -7.19 11.65
C ASP A 176 -4.76 -7.61 11.47
N ARG A 177 -5.33 -8.13 12.57
CA ARG A 177 -6.74 -8.48 12.73
C ARG A 177 -7.49 -7.38 13.47
N ASP A 178 -7.07 -6.15 13.26
CA ASP A 178 -7.62 -5.00 13.94
C ASP A 178 -9.11 -4.80 13.61
N VAL A 179 -9.93 -4.72 14.66
CA VAL A 179 -11.35 -4.42 14.54
C VAL A 179 -11.62 -3.09 13.85
N PHE A 180 -10.74 -2.11 14.03
CA PHE A 180 -10.85 -0.81 13.35
C PHE A 180 -10.63 -0.95 11.84
N PHE A 181 -9.71 -1.81 11.42
CA PHE A 181 -9.50 -2.07 10.00
C PHE A 181 -10.68 -2.81 9.37
N LYS A 182 -11.32 -3.75 10.11
CA LYS A 182 -12.55 -4.39 9.68
C LYS A 182 -13.62 -3.36 9.28
N TRP A 183 -13.83 -2.37 10.13
CA TRP A 183 -14.84 -1.34 9.86
C TRP A 183 -14.42 -0.36 8.76
N ALA A 184 -13.12 -0.10 8.61
CA ALA A 184 -12.62 0.65 7.44
C ALA A 184 -12.87 -0.11 6.13
N VAL A 185 -12.73 -1.45 6.13
CA VAL A 185 -13.09 -2.29 4.97
C VAL A 185 -14.60 -2.29 4.72
N ALA A 186 -15.43 -2.44 5.77
CA ALA A 186 -16.89 -2.37 5.62
C ALA A 186 -17.32 -1.01 5.02
N ARG A 187 -16.71 0.09 5.47
CA ARG A 187 -16.88 1.41 4.88
C ARG A 187 -16.49 1.44 3.40
N ALA A 188 -15.32 0.92 3.06
CA ALA A 188 -14.84 0.90 1.68
C ALA A 188 -15.81 0.16 0.75
N MET A 189 -16.32 -1.00 1.17
CA MET A 189 -17.31 -1.78 0.42
C MET A 189 -18.62 -1.00 0.26
N SER A 190 -19.11 -0.38 1.33
CA SER A 190 -20.35 0.41 1.33
C SER A 190 -20.25 1.69 0.48
N GLN A 191 -19.09 2.32 0.42
CA GLN A 191 -18.85 3.58 -0.32
C GLN A 191 -18.27 3.36 -1.72
N GLY A 192 -18.10 2.12 -2.15
CA GLY A 192 -17.58 1.82 -3.49
C GLY A 192 -16.10 2.14 -3.68
N VAL A 193 -15.31 1.98 -2.63
CA VAL A 193 -13.84 2.11 -2.67
C VAL A 193 -13.20 0.74 -2.73
N VAL A 194 -12.26 0.53 -3.66
CA VAL A 194 -11.54 -0.74 -3.81
C VAL A 194 -10.22 -0.68 -3.05
N ILE A 195 -10.02 -1.63 -2.13
CA ILE A 195 -8.74 -1.81 -1.43
C ILE A 195 -7.97 -2.93 -2.13
N VAL A 196 -6.73 -2.64 -2.55
CA VAL A 196 -5.81 -3.59 -3.18
C VAL A 196 -4.60 -3.77 -2.28
N THR A 197 -4.18 -5.00 -2.04
CA THR A 197 -3.06 -5.29 -1.13
C THR A 197 -2.17 -6.41 -1.65
N ALA A 198 -0.90 -6.37 -1.25
CA ALA A 198 0.05 -7.45 -1.51
C ALA A 198 -0.28 -8.69 -0.67
N SER A 199 -0.15 -9.89 -1.27
CA SER A 199 -0.37 -11.15 -0.55
C SER A 199 0.76 -11.52 0.41
N GLY A 200 1.97 -10.98 0.20
CA GLY A 200 3.17 -11.28 0.98
C GLY A 200 4.22 -12.08 0.20
N ASN A 201 5.43 -12.13 0.75
CA ASN A 201 6.62 -12.68 0.08
C ASN A 201 7.25 -13.85 0.87
N SER A 202 6.45 -14.64 1.57
CA SER A 202 6.96 -15.78 2.36
C SER A 202 6.99 -17.11 1.60
N GLY A 203 6.37 -17.19 0.43
CA GLY A 203 6.19 -18.45 -0.31
C GLY A 203 5.31 -19.47 0.42
N ARG A 204 4.50 -19.04 1.38
CA ARG A 204 3.66 -19.89 2.22
C ARG A 204 2.22 -19.41 2.19
N ASP A 205 1.32 -20.28 2.61
CA ASP A 205 -0.02 -19.84 2.98
C ASP A 205 0.08 -18.85 4.15
N GLY A 206 -0.20 -17.60 3.88
CA GLY A 206 -0.13 -16.50 4.83
C GLY A 206 -1.41 -15.68 4.85
N ASN A 207 -2.32 -15.96 3.93
CA ASN A 207 -3.49 -15.10 3.70
C ASN A 207 -4.48 -15.11 4.85
N SER A 208 -4.59 -16.18 5.63
CA SER A 208 -5.40 -16.18 6.85
C SER A 208 -4.93 -15.17 7.91
N ARG A 209 -3.77 -14.55 7.68
CA ARG A 209 -3.14 -13.57 8.58
C ARG A 209 -2.68 -12.30 7.89
N SER A 210 -3.06 -12.07 6.62
CA SER A 210 -2.68 -10.88 5.88
C SER A 210 -3.88 -9.97 5.62
N LEU A 211 -3.62 -8.73 5.20
CA LEU A 211 -4.68 -7.81 4.77
C LEU A 211 -5.48 -8.37 3.58
N ALA A 212 -4.86 -9.22 2.76
CA ALA A 212 -5.51 -9.87 1.63
C ALA A 212 -6.70 -10.77 2.03
N TRP A 213 -6.73 -11.26 3.27
CA TRP A 213 -7.80 -12.13 3.75
C TRP A 213 -9.14 -11.41 4.01
N TRP A 214 -9.13 -10.11 4.26
CA TRP A 214 -10.34 -9.37 4.54
C TRP A 214 -11.34 -9.48 3.37
N SER A 215 -12.64 -9.66 3.68
CA SER A 215 -13.72 -9.59 2.70
C SER A 215 -13.65 -8.27 1.94
N GLY A 216 -13.95 -8.29 0.64
CA GLY A 216 -13.93 -7.06 -0.18
C GLY A 216 -12.54 -6.55 -0.58
N VAL A 217 -11.46 -7.04 0.02
CA VAL A 217 -10.08 -6.61 -0.32
C VAL A 217 -9.52 -7.44 -1.47
N VAL A 218 -8.86 -6.80 -2.44
CA VAL A 218 -8.19 -7.47 -3.56
C VAL A 218 -6.79 -7.88 -3.14
N GLY A 219 -6.59 -9.15 -2.79
CA GLY A 219 -5.28 -9.73 -2.55
C GLY A 219 -4.56 -10.05 -3.85
N VAL A 220 -3.32 -9.58 -4.01
CA VAL A 220 -2.55 -9.71 -5.25
C VAL A 220 -1.30 -10.56 -5.02
N GLY A 221 -1.20 -11.66 -5.76
CA GLY A 221 -0.03 -12.52 -5.87
C GLY A 221 0.97 -12.05 -6.92
N ALA A 222 2.11 -12.74 -7.00
CA ALA A 222 3.19 -12.41 -7.90
C ALA A 222 3.42 -13.50 -8.95
N ILE A 223 3.53 -13.08 -10.20
CA ILE A 223 3.98 -13.91 -11.34
C ILE A 223 5.23 -13.30 -11.96
N ASP A 224 5.96 -14.08 -12.73
CA ASP A 224 7.04 -13.61 -13.61
C ASP A 224 6.49 -13.22 -15.00
N THR A 225 7.38 -12.78 -15.87
CA THR A 225 7.03 -12.41 -17.26
C THR A 225 6.73 -13.61 -18.17
N GLN A 226 6.85 -14.82 -17.69
CA GLN A 226 6.40 -16.04 -18.33
C GLN A 226 5.00 -16.49 -17.85
N GLY A 227 4.43 -15.76 -16.89
CA GLY A 227 3.14 -16.07 -16.26
C GLY A 227 3.23 -17.12 -15.15
N ALA A 228 4.43 -17.57 -14.78
CA ALA A 228 4.60 -18.53 -13.71
C ALA A 228 4.57 -17.84 -12.33
N VAL A 229 3.95 -18.50 -11.34
CA VAL A 229 3.90 -18.01 -9.97
C VAL A 229 5.32 -17.91 -9.39
N VAL A 230 5.67 -16.75 -8.85
CA VAL A 230 6.97 -16.56 -8.21
C VAL A 230 7.02 -17.31 -6.88
N ALA A 231 8.08 -18.09 -6.66
CA ALA A 231 8.20 -18.97 -5.50
C ALA A 231 8.08 -18.27 -4.13
N SER A 232 8.40 -16.98 -4.06
CA SER A 232 8.22 -16.17 -2.85
C SER A 232 6.80 -15.63 -2.68
N SER A 233 5.93 -15.69 -3.69
CA SER A 233 4.55 -15.23 -3.57
C SER A 233 3.81 -16.04 -2.51
N SER A 234 3.21 -15.37 -1.54
CA SER A 234 2.34 -16.04 -0.58
C SER A 234 1.04 -16.50 -1.26
N SER A 235 0.49 -17.61 -0.80
CA SER A 235 -0.75 -18.24 -1.31
C SER A 235 -1.88 -18.17 -0.29
N GLY A 236 -3.08 -18.60 -0.67
CA GLY A 236 -4.22 -18.84 0.21
C GLY A 236 -5.51 -18.14 -0.20
N ASP A 237 -6.54 -18.23 0.64
CA ASP A 237 -7.94 -17.86 0.35
C ASP A 237 -8.14 -16.36 0.08
N GLY A 238 -7.21 -15.50 0.52
CA GLY A 238 -7.29 -14.06 0.30
C GLY A 238 -6.95 -13.61 -1.12
N LEU A 239 -6.35 -14.49 -1.94
CA LEU A 239 -5.95 -14.12 -3.30
C LEU A 239 -7.13 -13.91 -4.22
N VAL A 240 -7.07 -12.81 -4.98
CA VAL A 240 -8.08 -12.45 -5.99
C VAL A 240 -7.47 -12.42 -7.38
N SER A 241 -6.24 -11.91 -7.49
CA SER A 241 -5.53 -11.83 -8.76
C SER A 241 -4.02 -11.95 -8.56
N ALA A 242 -3.26 -11.98 -9.64
CA ALA A 242 -1.81 -11.91 -9.63
C ALA A 242 -1.32 -10.98 -10.74
N ALA A 243 -0.14 -10.40 -10.54
CA ALA A 243 0.49 -9.55 -11.54
C ALA A 243 2.01 -9.72 -11.54
N VAL A 244 2.68 -9.23 -12.58
CA VAL A 244 4.15 -9.27 -12.70
C VAL A 244 4.80 -8.55 -11.52
N SER A 245 5.68 -9.26 -10.79
CA SER A 245 6.29 -8.74 -9.55
C SER A 245 7.63 -8.02 -9.75
N GLY A 246 8.06 -7.88 -10.97
CA GLY A 246 9.38 -7.32 -11.30
C GLY A 246 10.30 -8.33 -12.01
N PRO A 247 11.62 -8.05 -12.11
CA PRO A 247 12.29 -6.94 -11.42
C PRO A 247 11.83 -5.55 -11.91
N VAL A 248 11.54 -4.65 -10.99
CA VAL A 248 11.22 -3.25 -11.27
C VAL A 248 12.45 -2.42 -10.95
N THR A 249 12.89 -1.60 -11.89
CA THR A 249 14.01 -0.67 -11.71
C THR A 249 13.50 0.60 -11.05
N VAL A 250 14.14 1.01 -9.97
CA VAL A 250 13.76 2.18 -9.16
C VAL A 250 15.00 2.94 -8.73
N HIS A 251 14.83 4.21 -8.32
CA HIS A 251 15.89 4.94 -7.63
C HIS A 251 15.81 4.67 -6.13
N ASP A 252 16.91 4.24 -5.53
CA ASP A 252 16.99 4.09 -4.09
C ASP A 252 17.13 5.44 -3.38
N TYR A 253 16.70 5.51 -2.14
CA TYR A 253 16.86 6.68 -1.30
C TYR A 253 17.94 6.41 -0.22
N PRO A 254 18.84 7.33 0.07
CA PRO A 254 18.98 8.68 -0.50
C PRO A 254 19.92 8.78 -1.71
N SER A 255 20.55 7.69 -2.15
CA SER A 255 21.62 7.72 -3.14
C SER A 255 21.14 8.08 -4.53
N ARG A 256 19.86 7.79 -4.84
CA ARG A 256 19.25 7.91 -6.16
C ARG A 256 20.02 7.16 -7.25
N GLN A 257 20.66 6.08 -6.86
CA GLN A 257 21.19 5.11 -7.81
C GLN A 257 20.07 4.14 -8.20
N THR A 258 20.14 3.63 -9.42
CA THR A 258 19.17 2.63 -9.86
C THR A 258 19.43 1.30 -9.15
N THR A 259 18.35 0.69 -8.67
CA THR A 259 18.35 -0.65 -8.10
C THR A 259 17.15 -1.43 -8.62
N GLN A 260 17.17 -2.74 -8.45
CA GLN A 260 16.04 -3.59 -8.84
C GLN A 260 15.37 -4.16 -7.61
N VAL A 261 14.05 -4.08 -7.61
CA VAL A 261 13.19 -4.60 -6.54
C VAL A 261 12.11 -5.52 -7.15
N SER A 262 11.64 -6.47 -6.37
CA SER A 262 10.57 -7.38 -6.78
C SER A 262 9.76 -7.85 -5.57
N GLY A 263 8.57 -8.32 -5.81
CA GLY A 263 7.68 -8.84 -4.78
C GLY A 263 6.22 -8.49 -5.03
N THR A 264 5.33 -9.11 -4.29
CA THR A 264 3.87 -8.85 -4.36
C THR A 264 3.52 -7.39 -4.10
N SER A 265 4.40 -6.66 -3.39
CA SER A 265 4.27 -5.22 -3.16
C SER A 265 4.40 -4.37 -4.44
N LEU A 266 4.93 -4.94 -5.54
CA LEU A 266 4.96 -4.30 -6.86
C LEU A 266 3.88 -4.85 -7.79
N SER A 267 3.35 -6.03 -7.51
CA SER A 267 2.18 -6.59 -8.20
C SER A 267 0.89 -5.86 -7.83
N SER A 268 0.72 -5.49 -6.57
CA SER A 268 -0.51 -4.81 -6.12
C SER A 268 -0.72 -3.43 -6.75
N PRO A 269 0.29 -2.53 -6.88
CA PRO A 269 0.09 -1.26 -7.56
C PRO A 269 -0.17 -1.40 -9.07
N LEU A 270 0.29 -2.48 -9.72
CA LEU A 270 -0.11 -2.78 -11.10
C LEU A 270 -1.63 -3.01 -11.19
N VAL A 271 -2.17 -3.87 -10.32
CA VAL A 271 -3.62 -4.14 -10.28
C VAL A 271 -4.41 -2.87 -9.92
N ALA A 272 -3.94 -2.08 -8.95
CA ALA A 272 -4.56 -0.81 -8.60
C ALA A 272 -4.57 0.18 -9.78
N GLY A 273 -3.46 0.27 -10.52
CA GLY A 273 -3.36 1.07 -11.73
C GLY A 273 -4.33 0.61 -12.84
N PHE A 274 -4.41 -0.69 -13.11
CA PHE A 274 -5.35 -1.22 -14.12
C PHE A 274 -6.81 -1.03 -13.73
N LEU A 275 -7.15 -1.14 -12.43
CA LEU A 275 -8.48 -0.77 -11.94
C LEU A 275 -8.77 0.73 -12.14
N ALA A 276 -7.75 1.59 -12.04
CA ALA A 276 -7.91 3.01 -12.35
C ALA A 276 -8.15 3.25 -13.85
N LEU A 277 -7.46 2.53 -14.74
CA LEU A 277 -7.75 2.59 -16.18
C LEU A 277 -9.18 2.14 -16.49
N ALA A 278 -9.64 1.06 -15.84
CA ALA A 278 -11.01 0.59 -16.00
C ALA A 278 -12.04 1.61 -15.47
N ARG A 279 -11.78 2.25 -14.35
CA ARG A 279 -12.64 3.30 -13.80
C ARG A 279 -12.66 4.54 -14.69
N GLN A 280 -11.53 4.93 -15.28
CA GLN A 280 -11.49 6.01 -16.27
C GLN A 280 -12.34 5.67 -17.49
N LYS A 281 -12.24 4.44 -17.99
CA LYS A 281 -12.99 4.01 -19.18
C LYS A 281 -14.48 3.86 -18.93
N TRP A 282 -14.83 3.40 -17.73
CA TRP A 282 -16.20 3.09 -17.32
C TRP A 282 -16.58 3.89 -16.07
N PRO A 283 -16.75 5.23 -16.17
CA PRO A 283 -16.93 6.09 -15.00
C PRO A 283 -18.23 5.83 -14.24
N GLU A 284 -19.24 5.26 -14.91
CA GLU A 284 -20.53 4.92 -14.30
C GLU A 284 -20.54 3.52 -13.68
N ALA A 285 -19.50 2.71 -13.89
CA ALA A 285 -19.42 1.39 -13.29
C ALA A 285 -19.19 1.49 -11.78
N THR A 286 -19.92 0.70 -11.01
CA THR A 286 -19.72 0.61 -9.57
C THR A 286 -18.42 -0.11 -9.24
N ALA A 287 -17.91 0.05 -8.02
CA ALA A 287 -16.76 -0.72 -7.55
C ALA A 287 -17.01 -2.23 -7.63
N ASN A 288 -18.23 -2.67 -7.30
CA ASN A 288 -18.60 -4.08 -7.41
C ASN A 288 -18.49 -4.59 -8.84
N GLN A 289 -18.97 -3.82 -9.81
CA GLN A 289 -18.86 -4.16 -11.24
C GLN A 289 -17.41 -4.19 -11.72
N LEU A 290 -16.54 -3.32 -11.20
CA LEU A 290 -15.10 -3.37 -11.49
C LEU A 290 -14.43 -4.60 -10.86
N LEU A 291 -14.87 -5.02 -9.67
CA LEU A 291 -14.41 -6.27 -9.05
C LEU A 291 -14.91 -7.50 -9.80
N GLN A 292 -16.17 -7.50 -10.25
CA GLN A 292 -16.71 -8.53 -11.14
C GLN A 292 -15.90 -8.62 -12.44
N LEU A 293 -15.59 -7.46 -13.04
CA LEU A 293 -14.75 -7.38 -14.22
C LEU A 293 -13.37 -8.01 -13.98
N LEU A 294 -12.72 -7.68 -12.87
CA LEU A 294 -11.40 -8.23 -12.51
C LEU A 294 -11.42 -9.76 -12.40
N ILE A 295 -12.43 -10.35 -11.73
CA ILE A 295 -12.50 -11.80 -11.53
C ILE A 295 -12.91 -12.56 -12.78
N HIS A 296 -13.76 -11.97 -13.63
CA HIS A 296 -14.25 -12.62 -14.85
C HIS A 296 -13.28 -12.50 -16.04
N THR A 297 -12.29 -11.63 -15.97
CA THR A 297 -11.25 -11.48 -17.00
C THR A 297 -9.90 -12.03 -16.59
N GLY A 298 -9.77 -12.59 -15.38
CA GLY A 298 -8.56 -13.28 -14.95
C GLY A 298 -8.24 -14.49 -15.85
N THR A 299 -6.95 -14.74 -16.04
CA THR A 299 -6.48 -15.70 -17.08
C THR A 299 -6.39 -17.16 -16.62
N ASN A 300 -6.92 -17.51 -15.45
CA ASN A 300 -7.00 -18.92 -15.05
C ASN A 300 -7.88 -19.71 -16.02
N PRO A 301 -7.53 -20.98 -16.32
CA PRO A 301 -8.41 -21.86 -17.09
C PRO A 301 -9.82 -21.90 -16.51
N ASP A 302 -10.84 -21.80 -17.37
CA ASP A 302 -12.25 -21.80 -16.98
C ASP A 302 -12.64 -20.72 -15.96
N HIS A 303 -11.81 -19.67 -15.81
CA HIS A 303 -11.95 -18.59 -14.81
C HIS A 303 -12.11 -19.12 -13.37
N THR A 304 -11.54 -20.30 -13.09
CA THR A 304 -11.63 -20.90 -11.76
C THR A 304 -10.65 -20.28 -10.78
N TRP A 305 -11.10 -20.11 -9.56
CA TRP A 305 -10.24 -19.63 -8.48
C TRP A 305 -9.23 -20.72 -8.03
N ASN A 306 -8.01 -20.31 -7.69
CA ASN A 306 -7.04 -21.13 -6.97
C ASN A 306 -6.23 -20.31 -5.96
N GLU A 307 -5.63 -20.97 -4.99
CA GLU A 307 -4.91 -20.35 -3.87
C GLU A 307 -3.60 -19.63 -4.25
N HIS A 308 -3.11 -19.76 -5.48
CA HIS A 308 -1.83 -19.18 -5.90
C HIS A 308 -2.00 -17.91 -6.76
N THR A 309 -3.09 -17.81 -7.51
CA THR A 309 -3.35 -16.70 -8.43
C THR A 309 -4.73 -16.09 -8.26
N GLY A 310 -5.53 -16.53 -7.29
CA GLY A 310 -6.93 -16.12 -7.18
C GLY A 310 -7.72 -16.57 -8.41
N TYR A 311 -8.41 -15.67 -9.08
CA TYR A 311 -9.11 -15.90 -10.35
C TYR A 311 -8.19 -15.84 -11.58
N GLY A 312 -6.92 -15.58 -11.34
CA GLY A 312 -5.86 -15.60 -12.36
C GLY A 312 -5.05 -14.31 -12.44
N PRO A 313 -3.92 -14.38 -13.15
CA PRO A 313 -3.21 -13.20 -13.56
C PRO A 313 -4.13 -12.19 -14.23
N ILE A 314 -3.93 -10.91 -13.91
CA ILE A 314 -4.70 -9.83 -14.52
C ILE A 314 -4.46 -9.74 -16.03
N ASP A 315 -5.54 -9.63 -16.81
CA ASP A 315 -5.51 -9.34 -18.25
C ASP A 315 -6.11 -7.95 -18.50
N PRO A 316 -5.30 -6.90 -18.56
CA PRO A 316 -5.79 -5.54 -18.80
C PRO A 316 -6.50 -5.38 -20.14
N ALA A 317 -6.08 -6.12 -21.18
CA ALA A 317 -6.70 -6.03 -22.50
C ALA A 317 -8.14 -6.58 -22.48
N ALA A 318 -8.33 -7.77 -21.89
CA ALA A 318 -9.67 -8.34 -21.70
C ALA A 318 -10.53 -7.46 -20.77
N MET A 319 -9.95 -6.97 -19.68
CA MET A 319 -10.61 -6.12 -18.72
C MET A 319 -11.10 -4.82 -19.35
N LEU A 320 -10.28 -4.18 -20.17
CA LEU A 320 -10.63 -2.93 -20.85
C LEU A 320 -11.48 -3.15 -22.11
N ALA A 321 -11.62 -4.36 -22.63
CA ALA A 321 -12.51 -4.70 -23.73
C ALA A 321 -13.92 -5.11 -23.29
N THR A 322 -14.10 -5.44 -22.02
CA THR A 322 -15.36 -5.98 -21.47
C THR A 322 -16.16 -4.87 -20.77
N ASP A 323 -17.42 -4.69 -21.13
CA ASP A 323 -18.31 -3.73 -20.49
C ASP A 323 -18.71 -4.23 -19.08
N PRO A 324 -18.33 -3.54 -18.00
CA PRO A 324 -18.65 -3.99 -16.63
C PRO A 324 -20.13 -3.89 -16.28
N THR A 325 -20.93 -3.15 -17.02
CA THR A 325 -22.37 -2.98 -16.73
C THR A 325 -23.19 -4.28 -17.00
N GLN A 326 -22.59 -5.24 -17.71
CA GLN A 326 -23.18 -6.57 -17.87
C GLN A 326 -23.16 -7.42 -16.61
N PHE A 327 -22.34 -7.04 -15.62
CA PHE A 327 -22.22 -7.76 -14.36
C PHE A 327 -23.14 -7.16 -13.30
N PRO A 328 -23.60 -7.98 -12.31
CA PRO A 328 -24.43 -7.48 -11.22
C PRO A 328 -23.62 -6.49 -10.35
N ASP A 329 -24.33 -5.54 -9.74
CA ASP A 329 -23.77 -4.65 -8.73
C ASP A 329 -23.73 -5.34 -7.37
N GLU A 330 -23.02 -6.44 -7.30
CA GLU A 330 -22.84 -7.25 -6.10
C GLU A 330 -21.34 -7.48 -5.90
N ASN A 331 -20.87 -7.29 -4.66
CA ASN A 331 -19.43 -7.47 -4.37
C ASN A 331 -19.07 -8.96 -4.40
N PRO A 332 -18.28 -9.41 -5.39
CA PRO A 332 -17.92 -10.83 -5.52
C PRO A 332 -16.95 -11.30 -4.43
N LEU A 333 -16.37 -10.38 -3.67
CA LEU A 333 -15.39 -10.63 -2.61
C LEU A 333 -16.01 -10.49 -1.20
N ALA A 334 -17.33 -10.30 -1.10
CA ALA A 334 -18.02 -10.15 0.19
C ALA A 334 -17.86 -11.38 1.10
N ASN A 335 -17.55 -12.52 0.53
CA ASN A 335 -17.23 -13.73 1.27
C ASN A 335 -16.08 -14.46 0.60
N LYS A 336 -14.94 -14.55 1.26
CA LYS A 336 -13.73 -15.25 0.80
C LYS A 336 -13.53 -16.62 1.47
N GLY A 337 -14.60 -17.22 2.01
CA GLY A 337 -14.51 -18.49 2.71
C GLY A 337 -14.40 -18.34 4.23
N ASP A 338 -13.99 -19.42 4.90
CA ASP A 338 -14.07 -19.65 6.34
C ASP A 338 -13.74 -18.41 7.20
N ALA A 339 -14.82 -17.84 7.78
CA ALA A 339 -14.74 -16.75 8.74
C ALA A 339 -14.09 -15.45 8.24
N SER A 340 -14.02 -15.21 6.92
CA SER A 340 -13.60 -13.89 6.44
C SER A 340 -14.56 -12.80 6.91
N THR A 341 -14.03 -11.63 7.20
CA THR A 341 -14.79 -10.50 7.76
C THR A 341 -14.34 -9.20 7.07
N PRO A 342 -15.15 -8.14 6.98
CA PRO A 342 -16.53 -8.05 7.50
C PRO A 342 -17.46 -9.03 6.80
N THR A 343 -18.43 -9.56 7.56
CA THR A 343 -19.53 -10.36 7.00
C THR A 343 -20.57 -9.46 6.33
N PRO A 344 -21.47 -9.99 5.47
CA PRO A 344 -22.57 -9.21 4.93
C PRO A 344 -23.43 -8.54 6.01
N GLU A 345 -23.62 -9.20 7.15
CA GLU A 345 -24.34 -8.64 8.29
C GLU A 345 -23.58 -7.50 8.96
N GLU A 346 -22.26 -7.58 9.05
CA GLU A 346 -21.41 -6.50 9.57
C GLU A 346 -21.38 -5.29 8.62
N ILE A 347 -21.36 -5.52 7.31
CA ILE A 347 -21.48 -4.45 6.32
C ILE A 347 -22.83 -3.75 6.49
N GLN A 348 -23.92 -4.54 6.64
CA GLN A 348 -25.25 -4.00 6.90
C GLN A 348 -25.30 -3.20 8.22
N GLN A 349 -24.63 -3.66 9.28
CA GLN A 349 -24.51 -2.91 10.55
C GLN A 349 -23.79 -1.56 10.35
N TYR A 350 -22.74 -1.53 9.52
CA TYR A 350 -22.08 -0.29 9.16
C TYR A 350 -23.05 0.67 8.42
N GLU A 351 -23.75 0.18 7.43
CA GLU A 351 -24.72 0.95 6.65
C GLU A 351 -25.91 1.43 7.49
N ASP A 352 -26.39 0.61 8.40
CA ASP A 352 -27.47 0.96 9.34
C ASP A 352 -26.97 1.86 10.48
N GLY A 353 -25.64 1.97 10.61
CA GLY A 353 -25.00 2.84 11.58
C GLY A 353 -25.13 2.39 13.01
N VAL A 354 -25.17 1.14 13.24
CA VAL A 354 -25.20 0.54 14.59
C VAL A 354 -23.79 0.12 15.07
N VAL A 355 -22.75 0.56 14.35
CA VAL A 355 -21.36 0.33 14.75
C VAL A 355 -20.97 1.30 15.85
N SER A 356 -20.18 0.83 16.81
CA SER A 356 -19.65 1.67 17.88
C SER A 356 -18.85 2.87 17.29
N PRO A 357 -19.13 4.11 17.72
CA PRO A 357 -18.35 5.27 17.28
C PRO A 357 -16.86 5.15 17.55
N PHE A 358 -16.47 4.40 18.57
CA PHE A 358 -15.08 4.12 18.88
C PHE A 358 -14.41 3.31 17.77
N ASP A 359 -15.10 2.30 17.24
CA ASP A 359 -14.56 1.39 16.21
C ASP A 359 -14.40 2.07 14.83
N ILE A 360 -15.09 3.22 14.64
CA ILE A 360 -15.07 4.03 13.40
C ILE A 360 -14.58 5.46 13.66
N ALA A 361 -13.67 5.63 14.63
CA ALA A 361 -13.26 6.94 15.12
C ALA A 361 -12.69 7.88 14.04
N PHE A 362 -12.08 7.35 13.00
CA PHE A 362 -11.50 8.12 11.89
C PHE A 362 -12.41 8.23 10.65
N ASP A 363 -13.63 7.73 10.74
CA ASP A 363 -14.61 7.83 9.67
C ASP A 363 -15.37 9.15 9.77
N ASP A 364 -14.99 10.15 8.97
CA ASP A 364 -15.61 11.47 8.97
C ASP A 364 -16.97 11.48 8.22
N SER A 365 -17.31 10.46 7.47
CA SER A 365 -18.66 10.30 6.93
C SER A 365 -19.71 10.20 8.04
N TYR A 366 -19.25 9.87 9.25
CA TYR A 366 -20.04 9.85 10.47
C TYR A 366 -19.73 11.00 11.45
N VAL A 367 -18.70 11.80 11.21
CA VAL A 367 -18.20 12.85 12.15
C VAL A 367 -19.26 13.90 12.44
N TYR A 368 -20.07 14.26 11.46
CA TYR A 368 -21.06 15.28 11.61
C TYR A 368 -22.22 14.86 12.53
N ARG A 369 -22.01 13.91 13.38
CA ARG A 369 -22.99 13.36 14.34
C ARG A 369 -23.43 14.36 15.42
N GLY A 370 -22.79 15.53 15.47
CA GLY A 370 -23.08 16.52 16.51
C GLY A 370 -22.81 16.00 17.93
N LEU A 371 -22.06 14.90 18.05
CA LEU A 371 -21.71 14.29 19.31
C LEU A 371 -20.42 14.89 19.84
N ASP A 372 -20.37 15.12 21.15
CA ASP A 372 -19.11 15.39 21.86
C ASP A 372 -18.16 14.20 21.64
N GLN A 373 -16.86 14.49 21.42
CA GLN A 373 -15.84 13.45 21.26
C GLN A 373 -15.83 12.44 22.40
N SER A 374 -16.22 12.86 23.62
CA SER A 374 -16.35 11.96 24.77
C SER A 374 -17.34 10.82 24.55
N THR A 375 -18.34 11.00 23.68
CA THR A 375 -19.33 9.97 23.38
C THR A 375 -18.82 8.92 22.38
N LEU A 376 -17.78 9.25 21.59
CA LEU A 376 -17.12 8.30 20.70
C LEU A 376 -16.49 7.13 21.47
N PHE A 377 -16.18 7.35 22.74
CA PHE A 377 -15.47 6.42 23.61
C PHE A 377 -16.33 5.85 24.75
N ASP A 378 -17.64 6.12 24.75
CA ASP A 378 -18.54 5.53 25.73
C ASP A 378 -19.01 4.14 25.30
N ASN A 379 -18.20 3.12 25.59
CA ASN A 379 -18.53 1.71 25.34
C ASN A 379 -19.81 1.24 26.08
N ARG A 380 -20.38 2.07 26.96
CA ARG A 380 -21.61 1.77 27.67
C ARG A 380 -22.86 2.16 26.89
N ASN A 381 -22.70 2.90 25.78
CA ASN A 381 -23.79 3.20 24.89
C ASN A 381 -23.81 2.21 23.71
N PRO A 382 -24.62 1.13 23.76
CA PRO A 382 -24.69 0.14 22.70
C PRO A 382 -25.40 0.67 21.43
N TYR A 383 -25.96 1.86 21.49
CA TYR A 383 -26.69 2.48 20.39
C TYR A 383 -26.08 3.82 20.06
N PRO A 384 -25.04 3.87 19.22
CA PRO A 384 -24.50 5.14 18.77
C PRO A 384 -25.61 5.93 18.10
N THR A 385 -25.88 7.13 18.61
CA THR A 385 -26.89 8.00 18.02
C THR A 385 -26.34 8.52 16.70
N HIS A 386 -26.86 8.03 15.59
CA HIS A 386 -26.59 8.61 14.29
C HIS A 386 -27.18 9.99 14.19
N LEU A 387 -26.32 10.99 14.09
CA LEU A 387 -26.72 12.35 13.76
C LEU A 387 -26.25 12.76 12.36
N GLY A 388 -25.53 11.87 11.66
CA GLY A 388 -25.03 12.08 10.30
C GLY A 388 -25.75 11.26 9.24
N PRO A 389 -25.51 11.54 7.97
CA PRO A 389 -26.01 10.69 6.91
C PRO A 389 -25.38 9.30 7.02
N SER A 390 -26.21 8.30 7.29
CA SER A 390 -25.84 6.93 6.97
C SER A 390 -25.83 6.80 5.43
N PRO A 391 -24.86 6.11 4.83
CA PRO A 391 -24.89 5.83 3.39
C PRO A 391 -26.25 5.30 2.92
N ARG A 392 -26.88 4.46 3.73
CA ARG A 392 -28.20 3.88 3.43
C ARG A 392 -29.36 4.86 3.55
N TYR A 393 -29.36 5.73 4.56
CA TYR A 393 -30.51 6.58 4.88
C TYR A 393 -30.39 8.00 4.33
N HIS A 394 -29.17 8.45 4.00
CA HIS A 394 -28.90 9.83 3.65
C HIS A 394 -28.04 9.97 2.38
N GLY A 395 -27.58 8.87 1.82
CA GLY A 395 -26.73 8.80 0.64
C GLY A 395 -27.51 8.80 -0.68
N LYS A 396 -28.48 9.69 -0.84
CA LYS A 396 -29.14 9.94 -2.12
C LYS A 396 -28.99 11.38 -2.52
#